data_384ffc09a8591e1b817a1ffcfce5e021
#
_entry.id   384ffc09a8591e1b817a1ffcfce5e021
#
_cell.length_a   1.000
_cell.length_b   1.000
_cell.length_c   1.000
_cell.angle_alpha   90.00
_cell.angle_beta   90.00
_cell.angle_gamma   90.00
#
_symmetry.space_group_name_H-M   'P 1'
#
loop_
_entity.id
_entity.type
_entity.pdbx_description
1 polymer ?
#
loop_
_entity_poly.entity_id
_entity_poly.type
_entity_poly.pdbx_seq_one_letter_code
_entity_poly.pdbx_strand_id
1 'polypeptide(L)'
;VDKREKAKQLFVDENAAKAYYDAALRLKTLFPSLADDFTVTSLMKSADVVRQEEAQGADDALLNALSSALGTALDNLNAMRLKEGKKLADDMLSRMETIEKLVNGIKARAPLVAENYRKKMGERMKEVLSGVDYDETRLLTEVAVFADKSNIDEELTRLFSHIAQFRSICKEERVGRKLDFLVQEFNRESNT
;
A
#
# COMPACT_ATOMS: atom_id res chain seq x y z
N VAL A 1 -20.66 5.93 -22.41
CA VAL A 1 -21.37 4.65 -22.12
C VAL A 1 -22.74 4.80 -22.75
N ASP A 2 -22.91 4.21 -23.94
CA ASP A 2 -24.16 4.21 -24.67
C ASP A 2 -25.19 3.42 -23.85
N LYS A 3 -26.19 4.10 -23.32
CA LYS A 3 -27.37 3.45 -22.78
C LYS A 3 -28.16 2.87 -23.98
N ARG A 4 -27.85 1.64 -24.35
CA ARG A 4 -28.71 0.87 -25.22
C ARG A 4 -30.06 0.77 -24.49
N GLU A 5 -31.12 1.29 -25.12
CA GLU A 5 -32.50 1.13 -24.65
C GLU A 5 -32.74 -0.37 -24.46
N LYS A 6 -32.90 -0.77 -23.20
CA LYS A 6 -33.26 -2.16 -22.86
C LYS A 6 -34.64 -2.40 -23.53
N ALA A 7 -34.73 -3.49 -24.27
CA ALA A 7 -36.00 -3.89 -24.88
C ALA A 7 -37.04 -4.07 -23.75
N LYS A 8 -38.05 -3.22 -23.75
CA LYS A 8 -39.16 -3.29 -22.79
C LYS A 8 -40.09 -4.42 -23.23
N GLN A 9 -40.21 -5.44 -22.40
CA GLN A 9 -41.14 -6.54 -22.64
C GLN A 9 -42.41 -6.33 -21.81
N LEU A 10 -43.57 -6.48 -22.48
CA LEU A 10 -44.88 -6.38 -21.80
C LEU A 10 -45.16 -7.75 -21.16
N PHE A 11 -45.33 -7.77 -19.87
CA PHE A 11 -45.81 -8.93 -19.12
C PHE A 11 -47.28 -8.75 -18.78
N VAL A 12 -48.07 -9.82 -19.03
CA VAL A 12 -49.51 -9.85 -18.71
C VAL A 12 -49.69 -10.80 -17.53
N ASP A 13 -50.22 -10.28 -16.42
CA ASP A 13 -50.63 -11.08 -15.27
C ASP A 13 -52.03 -11.65 -15.51
N GLU A 14 -52.08 -12.93 -15.93
CA GLU A 14 -53.32 -13.67 -16.21
C GLU A 14 -54.24 -13.79 -14.98
N ASN A 15 -53.68 -13.93 -13.78
CA ASN A 15 -54.46 -14.04 -12.55
C ASN A 15 -55.11 -12.70 -12.20
N ALA A 16 -54.40 -11.60 -12.32
CA ALA A 16 -54.97 -10.28 -12.15
C ALA A 16 -56.03 -9.98 -13.21
N ALA A 17 -55.77 -10.29 -14.48
CA ALA A 17 -56.74 -10.12 -15.57
C ALA A 17 -58.06 -10.87 -15.30
N LYS A 18 -57.96 -12.13 -14.82
CA LYS A 18 -59.12 -12.92 -14.46
C LYS A 18 -59.88 -12.35 -13.27
N ALA A 19 -59.18 -11.89 -12.24
CA ALA A 19 -59.83 -11.27 -11.07
C ALA A 19 -60.63 -10.01 -11.47
N TYR A 20 -60.07 -9.13 -12.35
CA TYR A 20 -60.77 -7.98 -12.88
C TYR A 20 -61.97 -8.36 -13.71
N TYR A 21 -61.88 -9.39 -14.54
CA TYR A 21 -62.98 -9.90 -15.34
C TYR A 21 -64.15 -10.42 -14.46
N ASP A 22 -63.82 -11.25 -13.48
CA ASP A 22 -64.82 -11.79 -12.54
C ASP A 22 -65.46 -10.73 -11.67
N ALA A 23 -64.75 -9.69 -11.28
CA ALA A 23 -65.27 -8.52 -10.59
C ALA A 23 -66.25 -7.71 -11.48
N ALA A 24 -65.92 -7.54 -12.76
CA ALA A 24 -66.79 -6.83 -13.73
C ALA A 24 -68.11 -7.58 -13.93
N LEU A 25 -68.08 -8.93 -14.05
CA LEU A 25 -69.30 -9.76 -14.13
C LEU A 25 -70.17 -9.63 -12.88
N ARG A 26 -69.56 -9.60 -11.68
CA ARG A 26 -70.28 -9.39 -10.42
C ARG A 26 -70.97 -8.03 -10.36
N LEU A 27 -70.26 -6.98 -10.75
CA LEU A 27 -70.79 -5.63 -10.79
C LEU A 27 -71.97 -5.51 -11.77
N LYS A 28 -71.90 -6.16 -12.93
CA LYS A 28 -72.97 -6.21 -13.93
C LYS A 28 -74.23 -6.93 -13.37
N THR A 29 -74.02 -7.97 -12.58
CA THR A 29 -75.12 -8.69 -11.92
C THR A 29 -75.81 -7.87 -10.82
N LEU A 30 -75.01 -7.12 -10.06
CA LEU A 30 -75.50 -6.24 -8.97
C LEU A 30 -76.19 -4.98 -9.48
N PHE A 31 -75.72 -4.46 -10.61
CA PHE A 31 -76.18 -3.19 -11.18
C PHE A 31 -76.49 -3.34 -12.68
N PRO A 32 -77.61 -3.99 -13.03
CA PRO A 32 -77.96 -4.29 -14.44
C PRO A 32 -78.17 -3.06 -15.34
N SER A 33 -78.41 -1.88 -14.73
CA SER A 33 -78.62 -0.62 -15.45
C SER A 33 -77.30 0.06 -15.85
N LEU A 34 -76.15 -0.41 -15.39
CA LEU A 34 -74.84 0.16 -15.80
C LEU A 34 -74.49 -0.33 -17.23
N ALA A 35 -74.03 0.59 -18.05
CA ALA A 35 -73.50 0.25 -19.36
C ALA A 35 -72.31 -0.67 -19.23
N ASP A 36 -72.21 -1.66 -20.11
CA ASP A 36 -71.08 -2.59 -20.18
C ASP A 36 -70.04 -1.98 -21.12
N ASP A 37 -69.01 -1.39 -20.54
CA ASP A 37 -67.84 -0.85 -21.26
C ASP A 37 -66.56 -1.63 -20.97
N PHE A 38 -66.67 -2.83 -20.36
CA PHE A 38 -65.54 -3.66 -20.04
C PHE A 38 -64.91 -4.28 -21.32
N THR A 39 -63.76 -3.79 -21.68
CA THR A 39 -63.09 -4.16 -22.94
C THR A 39 -61.66 -4.60 -22.66
N VAL A 40 -61.01 -5.30 -23.61
CA VAL A 40 -59.60 -5.62 -23.53
C VAL A 40 -58.74 -4.39 -23.27
N THR A 41 -59.11 -3.23 -23.86
CA THR A 41 -58.44 -1.97 -23.64
C THR A 41 -58.53 -1.49 -22.19
N SER A 42 -59.67 -1.73 -21.50
CA SER A 42 -59.81 -1.38 -20.09
C SER A 42 -58.91 -2.25 -19.21
N LEU A 43 -58.74 -3.54 -19.50
CA LEU A 43 -57.78 -4.44 -18.84
C LEU A 43 -56.33 -4.02 -19.09
N MET A 44 -55.98 -3.66 -20.29
CA MET A 44 -54.62 -3.21 -20.64
C MET A 44 -54.21 -1.89 -19.96
N LYS A 45 -55.17 -1.06 -19.56
CA LYS A 45 -54.90 0.18 -18.83
C LYS A 45 -54.65 -0.04 -17.35
N SER A 46 -54.96 -1.24 -16.81
CA SER A 46 -54.69 -1.56 -15.42
C SER A 46 -53.19 -1.92 -15.22
N ALA A 47 -52.51 -1.17 -14.36
CA ALA A 47 -51.13 -1.35 -14.05
C ALA A 47 -50.88 -2.74 -13.36
N ASP A 48 -51.92 -3.35 -12.78
CA ASP A 48 -51.82 -4.69 -12.15
C ASP A 48 -51.89 -5.80 -13.17
N VAL A 49 -52.50 -5.57 -14.34
CA VAL A 49 -52.70 -6.54 -15.41
C VAL A 49 -51.54 -6.52 -16.41
N VAL A 50 -51.12 -5.31 -16.80
CA VAL A 50 -50.01 -5.17 -17.78
C VAL A 50 -48.89 -4.38 -17.17
N ARG A 51 -47.73 -5.01 -17.05
CA ARG A 51 -46.51 -4.40 -16.54
C ARG A 51 -45.46 -4.36 -17.64
N GLN A 52 -44.68 -3.30 -17.63
CA GLN A 52 -43.47 -3.27 -18.41
C GLN A 52 -42.30 -3.81 -17.56
N GLU A 53 -41.73 -4.94 -17.95
CA GLU A 53 -40.55 -5.48 -17.32
C GLU A 53 -39.33 -5.30 -18.21
N GLU A 54 -38.23 -4.96 -17.62
CA GLU A 54 -36.95 -4.93 -18.34
C GLU A 54 -36.50 -6.38 -18.58
N ALA A 55 -36.12 -6.71 -19.82
CA ALA A 55 -35.64 -8.04 -20.15
C ALA A 55 -34.42 -8.41 -19.29
N GLN A 56 -34.56 -9.44 -18.47
CA GLN A 56 -33.50 -9.90 -17.53
C GLN A 56 -32.27 -10.49 -18.24
N GLY A 57 -32.35 -10.81 -19.52
CA GLY A 57 -31.29 -11.51 -20.26
C GLY A 57 -30.00 -10.70 -20.57
N ALA A 58 -29.93 -9.41 -20.21
CA ALA A 58 -28.77 -8.58 -20.51
C ALA A 58 -27.72 -8.55 -19.36
N ASP A 59 -28.06 -9.01 -18.15
CA ASP A 59 -27.19 -8.85 -16.96
C ASP A 59 -26.04 -9.84 -16.91
N ASP A 60 -26.21 -11.08 -17.33
CA ASP A 60 -25.16 -12.11 -17.27
C ASP A 60 -24.02 -11.83 -18.28
N ALA A 61 -24.35 -11.39 -19.49
CA ALA A 61 -23.34 -11.01 -20.48
C ALA A 61 -22.53 -9.78 -20.05
N LEU A 62 -23.19 -8.80 -19.42
CA LEU A 62 -22.57 -7.61 -18.88
C LEU A 62 -21.67 -7.96 -17.67
N LEU A 63 -22.15 -8.81 -16.76
CA LEU A 63 -21.40 -9.31 -15.61
C LEU A 63 -20.15 -10.08 -16.06
N ASN A 64 -20.27 -10.94 -17.04
CA ASN A 64 -19.14 -11.70 -17.59
C ASN A 64 -18.12 -10.77 -18.26
N ALA A 65 -18.56 -9.79 -19.03
CA ALA A 65 -17.68 -8.80 -19.65
C ALA A 65 -16.97 -7.94 -18.61
N LEU A 66 -17.68 -7.50 -17.58
CA LEU A 66 -17.13 -6.72 -16.47
C LEU A 66 -16.08 -7.54 -15.67
N SER A 67 -16.40 -8.78 -15.34
CA SER A 67 -15.51 -9.69 -14.62
C SER A 67 -14.23 -9.98 -15.41
N SER A 68 -14.35 -10.20 -16.72
CA SER A 68 -13.21 -10.39 -17.61
C SER A 68 -12.33 -9.14 -17.69
N ALA A 69 -12.94 -7.96 -17.86
CA ALA A 69 -12.21 -6.69 -17.92
C ALA A 69 -11.51 -6.39 -16.58
N LEU A 70 -12.17 -6.63 -15.45
CA LEU A 70 -11.60 -6.47 -14.12
C LEU A 70 -10.44 -7.45 -13.88
N GLY A 71 -10.60 -8.73 -14.27
CA GLY A 71 -9.54 -9.73 -14.20
C GLY A 71 -8.30 -9.27 -14.96
N THR A 72 -8.45 -8.87 -16.22
CA THR A 72 -7.35 -8.35 -17.05
C THR A 72 -6.69 -7.12 -16.44
N ALA A 73 -7.48 -6.19 -15.88
CA ALA A 73 -6.94 -4.99 -15.24
C ALA A 73 -6.12 -5.33 -13.99
N LEU A 74 -6.58 -6.28 -13.17
CA LEU A 74 -5.86 -6.75 -11.98
C LEU A 74 -4.56 -7.49 -12.33
N ASP A 75 -4.56 -8.32 -13.37
CA ASP A 75 -3.37 -9.02 -13.84
C ASP A 75 -2.32 -8.02 -14.34
N ASN A 76 -2.72 -7.03 -15.13
CA ASN A 76 -1.85 -5.97 -15.59
C ASN A 76 -1.27 -5.13 -14.43
N LEU A 77 -2.10 -4.80 -13.43
CA LEU A 77 -1.66 -4.10 -12.24
C LEU A 77 -0.63 -4.92 -11.45
N ASN A 78 -0.88 -6.21 -11.26
CA ASN A 78 0.05 -7.09 -10.55
C ASN A 78 1.37 -7.24 -11.30
N ALA A 79 1.34 -7.41 -12.62
CA ALA A 79 2.54 -7.49 -13.46
C ALA A 79 3.37 -6.18 -13.37
N MET A 80 2.72 -5.03 -13.40
CA MET A 80 3.38 -3.73 -13.25
C MET A 80 4.02 -3.59 -11.86
N ARG A 81 3.29 -3.92 -10.79
CA ARG A 81 3.79 -3.87 -9.41
C ARG A 81 4.99 -4.80 -9.18
N LEU A 82 4.97 -6.00 -9.74
CA LEU A 82 6.10 -6.93 -9.67
C LEU A 82 7.35 -6.37 -10.38
N LYS A 83 7.18 -5.80 -11.56
CA LYS A 83 8.27 -5.19 -12.33
C LYS A 83 8.87 -3.98 -11.60
N GLU A 84 8.03 -3.11 -11.06
CA GLU A 84 8.45 -1.94 -10.31
C GLU A 84 9.10 -2.31 -8.98
N GLY A 85 8.47 -3.23 -8.23
CA GLY A 85 9.00 -3.74 -6.97
C GLY A 85 10.38 -4.37 -7.11
N LYS A 86 10.63 -5.12 -8.20
CA LYS A 86 11.96 -5.68 -8.48
C LYS A 86 12.99 -4.58 -8.70
N LYS A 87 12.68 -3.56 -9.52
CA LYS A 87 13.59 -2.44 -9.77
C LYS A 87 13.92 -1.66 -8.48
N LEU A 88 12.93 -1.42 -7.64
CA LEU A 88 13.12 -0.76 -6.36
C LEU A 88 14.00 -1.60 -5.41
N ALA A 89 13.78 -2.90 -5.36
CA ALA A 89 14.59 -3.80 -4.54
C ALA A 89 16.06 -3.80 -5.01
N ASP A 90 16.31 -3.88 -6.31
CA ASP A 90 17.65 -3.85 -6.88
C ASP A 90 18.36 -2.50 -6.58
N ASP A 91 17.69 -1.36 -6.70
CA ASP A 91 18.24 -0.04 -6.34
C ASP A 91 18.55 0.06 -4.85
N MET A 92 17.63 -0.37 -3.99
CA MET A 92 17.84 -0.34 -2.53
C MET A 92 19.00 -1.25 -2.10
N LEU A 93 19.13 -2.44 -2.68
CA LEU A 93 20.25 -3.34 -2.38
C LEU A 93 21.59 -2.75 -2.83
N SER A 94 21.65 -2.09 -3.99
CA SER A 94 22.85 -1.39 -4.46
C SER A 94 23.26 -0.25 -3.51
N ARG A 95 22.29 0.53 -3.02
CA ARG A 95 22.54 1.58 -2.01
C ARG A 95 23.04 0.98 -0.69
N MET A 96 22.49 -0.17 -0.29
CA MET A 96 22.92 -0.87 0.91
C MET A 96 24.36 -1.38 0.81
N GLU A 97 24.81 -1.83 -0.37
CA GLU A 97 26.23 -2.14 -0.62
C GLU A 97 27.13 -0.92 -0.46
N THR A 98 26.66 0.24 -0.88
CA THR A 98 27.39 1.51 -0.71
C THR A 98 27.51 1.87 0.77
N ILE A 99 26.41 1.74 1.53
CA ILE A 99 26.42 1.98 2.99
C ILE A 99 27.40 1.02 3.66
N GLU A 100 27.37 -0.27 3.34
CA GLU A 100 28.29 -1.25 3.91
C GLU A 100 29.76 -0.92 3.65
N LYS A 101 30.10 -0.46 2.45
CA LYS A 101 31.45 0.02 2.13
C LYS A 101 31.85 1.22 2.99
N LEU A 102 30.94 2.17 3.20
CA LEU A 102 31.20 3.32 4.07
C LEU A 102 31.40 2.91 5.53
N VAL A 103 30.55 2.03 6.05
CA VAL A 103 30.65 1.51 7.42
C VAL A 103 31.95 0.75 7.63
N ASN A 104 32.38 -0.05 6.66
CA ASN A 104 33.70 -0.72 6.70
C ASN A 104 34.86 0.30 6.68
N GLY A 105 34.72 1.39 5.90
CA GLY A 105 35.69 2.48 5.89
C GLY A 105 35.80 3.22 7.24
N ILE A 106 34.67 3.44 7.91
CA ILE A 106 34.61 4.02 9.26
C ILE A 106 35.27 3.08 10.26
N LYS A 107 34.90 1.78 10.24
CA LYS A 107 35.49 0.75 11.09
C LYS A 107 37.02 0.70 11.01
N ALA A 108 37.55 0.80 9.78
CA ALA A 108 39.01 0.81 9.56
C ALA A 108 39.68 2.06 10.11
N ARG A 109 38.98 3.20 10.19
CA ARG A 109 39.51 4.47 10.69
C ARG A 109 39.33 4.69 12.18
N ALA A 110 38.33 4.06 12.79
CA ALA A 110 37.98 4.25 14.20
C ALA A 110 39.20 4.09 15.16
N PRO A 111 40.05 3.07 15.02
CA PRO A 111 41.22 2.90 15.90
C PRO A 111 42.24 4.05 15.77
N LEU A 112 42.32 4.71 14.61
CA LEU A 112 43.27 5.78 14.35
C LEU A 112 42.84 7.13 14.95
N VAL A 113 41.59 7.25 15.39
CA VAL A 113 41.04 8.52 15.91
C VAL A 113 41.75 8.92 17.22
N ALA A 114 41.85 7.99 18.17
CA ALA A 114 42.50 8.22 19.44
C ALA A 114 44.04 8.50 19.28
N GLU A 115 44.68 7.76 18.37
CA GLU A 115 46.11 7.96 18.07
C GLU A 115 46.37 9.36 17.44
N ASN A 116 45.58 9.76 16.48
CA ASN A 116 45.65 11.08 15.87
C ASN A 116 45.36 12.21 16.87
N TYR A 117 44.41 12.01 17.77
CA TYR A 117 44.12 12.95 18.85
C TYR A 117 45.31 13.10 19.78
N ARG A 118 45.89 12.00 20.24
CA ARG A 118 47.09 11.98 21.07
C ARG A 118 48.24 12.78 20.43
N LYS A 119 48.52 12.53 19.15
CA LYS A 119 49.57 13.19 18.41
C LYS A 119 49.34 14.70 18.34
N LYS A 120 48.15 15.14 17.90
CA LYS A 120 47.78 16.55 17.79
C LYS A 120 47.83 17.27 19.15
N MET A 121 47.33 16.60 20.20
CA MET A 121 47.32 17.18 21.55
C MET A 121 48.75 17.34 22.10
N GLY A 122 49.61 16.33 21.90
CA GLY A 122 51.00 16.43 22.26
C GLY A 122 51.77 17.54 21.51
N GLU A 123 51.56 17.67 20.22
CA GLU A 123 52.12 18.79 19.41
C GLU A 123 51.64 20.15 19.93
N ARG A 124 50.38 20.32 20.21
CA ARG A 124 49.80 21.56 20.73
C ARG A 124 50.30 21.91 22.13
N MET A 125 50.47 20.91 23.00
CA MET A 125 51.06 21.12 24.34
C MET A 125 52.51 21.57 24.27
N LYS A 126 53.32 20.99 23.41
CA LYS A 126 54.72 21.43 23.19
C LYS A 126 54.79 22.88 22.70
N GLU A 127 53.91 23.24 21.81
CA GLU A 127 53.82 24.61 21.24
C GLU A 127 53.38 25.64 22.29
N VAL A 128 52.35 25.36 23.08
CA VAL A 128 51.80 26.26 24.10
C VAL A 128 52.71 26.40 25.32
N LEU A 129 53.34 25.34 25.73
CA LEU A 129 54.19 25.31 26.93
C LEU A 129 55.61 25.77 26.68
N SER A 130 55.98 26.10 25.41
CA SER A 130 57.27 26.73 25.05
C SER A 130 58.49 26.09 25.69
N GLY A 131 58.56 24.73 25.77
CA GLY A 131 59.67 23.98 26.31
C GLY A 131 59.61 23.65 27.80
N VAL A 132 58.50 23.92 28.47
CA VAL A 132 58.24 23.42 29.83
C VAL A 132 57.77 21.96 29.73
N ASP A 133 58.35 21.06 30.52
CA ASP A 133 57.94 19.68 30.57
C ASP A 133 56.46 19.55 31.02
N TYR A 134 55.71 18.83 30.25
CA TYR A 134 54.29 18.55 30.62
C TYR A 134 54.15 17.12 31.18
N ASP A 135 53.17 16.94 32.05
CA ASP A 135 52.85 15.63 32.64
C ASP A 135 52.25 14.72 31.59
N GLU A 136 53.03 13.75 31.13
CA GLU A 136 52.64 12.74 30.13
C GLU A 136 51.46 11.86 30.62
N THR A 137 51.39 11.61 31.95
CA THR A 137 50.32 10.82 32.57
C THR A 137 48.96 11.53 32.37
N ARG A 138 48.95 12.87 32.52
CA ARG A 138 47.76 13.66 32.33
C ARG A 138 47.35 13.69 30.87
N LEU A 139 48.29 13.78 29.93
CA LEU A 139 47.99 13.68 28.48
C LEU A 139 47.33 12.31 28.14
N LEU A 140 47.92 11.21 28.66
CA LEU A 140 47.37 9.88 28.42
C LEU A 140 45.97 9.69 29.04
N THR A 141 45.71 10.28 30.18
CA THR A 141 44.39 10.27 30.81
C THR A 141 43.34 10.99 29.91
N GLU A 142 43.66 12.14 29.42
CA GLU A 142 42.75 12.90 28.48
C GLU A 142 42.56 12.14 27.17
N VAL A 143 43.60 11.49 26.66
CA VAL A 143 43.46 10.67 25.44
C VAL A 143 42.56 9.45 25.72
N ALA A 144 42.67 8.82 26.90
CA ALA A 144 41.81 7.69 27.28
C ALA A 144 40.33 8.12 27.38
N VAL A 145 40.03 9.25 28.03
CA VAL A 145 38.69 9.81 28.14
C VAL A 145 38.13 10.17 26.75
N PHE A 146 38.97 10.72 25.86
CA PHE A 146 38.57 10.99 24.50
C PHE A 146 38.29 9.72 23.71
N ALA A 147 39.14 8.69 23.85
CA ALA A 147 38.98 7.40 23.17
C ALA A 147 37.65 6.72 23.60
N ASP A 148 37.30 6.78 24.89
CA ASP A 148 36.05 6.25 25.41
C ASP A 148 34.84 6.99 24.84
N LYS A 149 34.88 8.32 24.84
CA LYS A 149 33.81 9.17 24.30
C LYS A 149 33.65 9.06 22.77
N SER A 150 34.71 8.72 22.05
CA SER A 150 34.69 8.57 20.59
C SER A 150 34.56 7.11 20.14
N ASN A 151 34.29 6.20 21.08
CA ASN A 151 34.05 4.82 20.75
C ASN A 151 32.71 4.64 20.07
N ILE A 152 32.73 4.05 18.88
CA ILE A 152 31.54 3.81 18.03
C ILE A 152 31.38 2.31 17.71
N ASP A 153 31.98 1.44 18.49
CA ASP A 153 31.95 -0.02 18.21
C ASP A 153 30.56 -0.61 18.32
N GLU A 154 29.73 -0.08 19.22
CA GLU A 154 28.34 -0.50 19.38
C GLU A 154 27.50 -0.10 18.16
N GLU A 155 27.60 1.14 17.72
CA GLU A 155 26.91 1.69 16.54
C GLU A 155 27.33 0.92 15.28
N LEU A 156 28.60 0.63 15.12
CA LEU A 156 29.10 -0.17 13.98
C LEU A 156 28.50 -1.58 14.00
N THR A 157 28.47 -2.22 15.16
CA THR A 157 27.91 -3.56 15.32
C THR A 157 26.43 -3.57 14.97
N ARG A 158 25.67 -2.57 15.44
CA ARG A 158 24.25 -2.40 15.10
C ARG A 158 24.03 -2.13 13.62
N LEU A 159 24.83 -1.25 13.01
CA LEU A 159 24.77 -0.98 11.58
C LEU A 159 24.98 -2.24 10.73
N PHE A 160 25.97 -3.08 11.06
CA PHE A 160 26.16 -4.36 10.36
C PHE A 160 24.97 -5.30 10.54
N SER A 161 24.40 -5.36 11.74
CA SER A 161 23.21 -6.15 12.00
C SER A 161 22.03 -5.67 11.16
N HIS A 162 21.82 -4.36 11.08
CA HIS A 162 20.74 -3.75 10.28
C HIS A 162 20.94 -3.99 8.77
N ILE A 163 22.16 -3.95 8.26
CA ILE A 163 22.49 -4.30 6.87
C ILE A 163 22.09 -5.75 6.58
N ALA A 164 22.42 -6.68 7.46
CA ALA A 164 22.07 -8.09 7.31
C ALA A 164 20.54 -8.30 7.34
N GLN A 165 19.83 -7.63 8.27
CA GLN A 165 18.37 -7.66 8.37
C GLN A 165 17.71 -7.08 7.13
N PHE A 166 18.21 -5.95 6.59
CA PHE A 166 17.70 -5.33 5.38
C PHE A 166 17.71 -6.31 4.20
N ARG A 167 18.84 -7.00 4.00
CA ARG A 167 18.99 -8.01 2.94
C ARG A 167 18.03 -9.20 3.13
N SER A 168 17.75 -9.58 4.37
CA SER A 168 16.79 -10.64 4.68
C SER A 168 15.37 -10.21 4.39
N ILE A 169 14.97 -9.02 4.86
CA ILE A 169 13.63 -8.47 4.67
C ILE A 169 13.30 -8.29 3.19
N CYS A 170 14.25 -7.84 2.36
CA CYS A 170 14.04 -7.69 0.91
C CYS A 170 13.64 -8.98 0.18
N LYS A 171 13.78 -10.15 0.81
CA LYS A 171 13.35 -11.44 0.26
C LYS A 171 11.92 -11.82 0.64
N GLU A 172 11.26 -11.04 1.49
CA GLU A 172 9.89 -11.29 1.95
C GLU A 172 8.84 -10.64 1.04
N GLU A 173 7.59 -11.10 1.12
CA GLU A 173 6.51 -10.59 0.26
C GLU A 173 5.99 -9.20 0.65
N ARG A 174 6.01 -8.85 1.94
CA ARG A 174 5.44 -7.59 2.47
C ARG A 174 6.45 -6.86 3.33
N VAL A 175 7.23 -6.01 2.70
CA VAL A 175 8.45 -5.45 3.30
C VAL A 175 8.35 -3.98 3.73
N GLY A 176 7.43 -3.19 3.19
CA GLY A 176 7.43 -1.73 3.31
C GLY A 176 7.60 -1.21 4.74
N ARG A 177 6.74 -1.60 5.69
CA ARG A 177 6.82 -1.15 7.09
C ARG A 177 8.09 -1.61 7.82
N LYS A 178 8.56 -2.83 7.49
CA LYS A 178 9.78 -3.37 8.11
C LYS A 178 11.02 -2.61 7.65
N LEU A 179 11.07 -2.28 6.35
CA LEU A 179 12.17 -1.49 5.78
C LEU A 179 12.14 -0.05 6.29
N ASP A 180 10.96 0.57 6.41
CA ASP A 180 10.81 1.92 6.97
C ASP A 180 11.35 2.00 8.41
N PHE A 181 10.94 1.05 9.27
CA PHE A 181 11.48 0.95 10.62
C PHE A 181 13.00 0.79 10.62
N LEU A 182 13.53 -0.08 9.77
CA LEU A 182 14.97 -0.35 9.72
C LEU A 182 15.77 0.88 9.24
N VAL A 183 15.22 1.68 8.31
CA VAL A 183 15.83 2.94 7.88
C VAL A 183 15.87 3.96 9.03
N GLN A 184 14.86 3.99 9.90
CA GLN A 184 14.88 4.82 11.10
C GLN A 184 15.99 4.39 12.08
N GLU A 185 16.21 3.08 12.26
CA GLU A 185 17.32 2.59 13.05
C GLU A 185 18.68 2.93 12.44
N PHE A 186 18.84 2.84 11.10
CA PHE A 186 20.06 3.33 10.43
C PHE A 186 20.33 4.82 10.72
N ASN A 187 19.29 5.64 10.64
CA ASN A 187 19.40 7.05 10.97
C ASN A 187 19.81 7.28 12.43
N ARG A 188 19.24 6.53 13.33
CA ARG A 188 19.55 6.63 14.76
C ARG A 188 21.03 6.31 15.02
N GLU A 189 21.51 5.16 14.51
CA GLU A 189 22.92 4.75 14.73
C GLU A 189 23.91 5.69 14.00
N SER A 190 23.48 6.42 12.99
CA SER A 190 24.33 7.37 12.25
C SER A 190 24.38 8.77 12.89
N ASN A 191 23.44 9.11 13.79
CA ASN A 191 23.33 10.40 14.44
C ASN A 191 23.78 10.39 15.91
N THR A 192 24.26 9.29 16.42
CA THR A 192 24.87 9.16 17.75
C THR A 192 26.29 9.65 17.71
#